data_6dfdff2f6025510acd972cf9f0c60eeb
#
_entry.id   6dfdff2f6025510acd972cf9f0c60eeb
#
_cell.length_a   1.000
_cell.length_b   1.000
_cell.length_c   1.000
_cell.angle_alpha   90.00
_cell.angle_beta   90.00
_cell.angle_gamma   90.00
#
_symmetry.space_group_name_H-M   'P 1'
#
loop_
_entity.id
_entity.type
_entity.pdbx_description
1 polymer ?
#
loop_
_entity_poly.entity_id
_entity_poly.type
_entity_poly.pdbx_seq_one_letter_code
_entity_poly.pdbx_strand_id
1 'polypeptide(L)'
;IALVTGYKRKKFKKFKLKTFHNPKWKKTNMVYSLTKANAWLNKYNCIILYGDILYSPDAIKLMINSRKKFCILNNKNWLKCWKKRFAKPLEDLESYKVDNKKFLTEIGKRENSLKNIKGQFMGIFKINPINWKKMKFELNKNNYKTSTTELLNHLINNQKAKIKSIDYKNYWFEIDSYKDFKIAKKDFKE
;
A
#
# COMPACT_ATOMS: atom_id res chain seq x y z
N ILE A 1 6.51 -4.69 -15.72
CA ILE A 1 5.62 -5.15 -14.62
C ILE A 1 6.14 -6.48 -14.12
N ALA A 2 6.11 -6.71 -12.81
CA ALA A 2 6.41 -7.98 -12.18
C ALA A 2 5.39 -8.27 -11.06
N LEU A 3 5.25 -9.55 -10.72
CA LEU A 3 4.41 -10.01 -9.62
C LEU A 3 5.28 -10.58 -8.50
N VAL A 4 5.00 -10.18 -7.27
CA VAL A 4 5.49 -10.89 -6.09
C VAL A 4 4.42 -11.92 -5.69
N THR A 5 4.78 -13.19 -5.68
CA THR A 5 3.83 -14.29 -5.52
C THR A 5 4.10 -15.09 -4.25
N GLY A 6 3.04 -15.62 -3.65
CA GLY A 6 3.08 -16.54 -2.51
C GLY A 6 2.13 -17.72 -2.73
N TYR A 7 0.95 -17.63 -2.13
CA TYR A 7 -0.12 -18.61 -2.26
C TYR A 7 -0.54 -18.82 -3.72
N LYS A 8 -0.77 -20.08 -4.10
CA LYS A 8 -1.26 -20.48 -5.44
C LYS A 8 -0.47 -19.85 -6.61
N ARG A 9 0.86 -19.64 -6.45
CA ARG A 9 1.73 -19.00 -7.47
C ARG A 9 1.54 -19.52 -8.89
N LYS A 10 1.22 -20.82 -9.04
CA LYS A 10 1.03 -21.46 -10.35
C LYS A 10 -0.11 -20.81 -11.16
N LYS A 11 -1.15 -20.26 -10.49
CA LYS A 11 -2.27 -19.59 -11.17
C LYS A 11 -1.87 -18.29 -11.87
N PHE A 12 -0.74 -17.68 -11.50
CA PHE A 12 -0.24 -16.45 -12.12
C PHE A 12 0.61 -16.67 -13.38
N LYS A 13 0.97 -17.93 -13.69
CA LYS A 13 1.76 -18.25 -14.90
C LYS A 13 1.08 -17.78 -16.19
N LYS A 14 -0.25 -17.81 -16.25
CA LYS A 14 -1.05 -17.38 -17.41
C LYS A 14 -0.80 -15.93 -17.84
N PHE A 15 -0.36 -15.05 -16.92
CA PHE A 15 -0.10 -13.65 -17.24
C PHE A 15 1.26 -13.40 -17.91
N LYS A 16 2.14 -14.42 -18.00
CA LYS A 16 3.47 -14.35 -18.63
C LYS A 16 4.35 -13.19 -18.11
N LEU A 17 4.14 -12.76 -16.87
CA LEU A 17 4.90 -11.68 -16.22
C LEU A 17 6.10 -12.24 -15.46
N LYS A 18 7.13 -11.40 -15.27
CA LYS A 18 8.22 -11.69 -14.33
C LYS A 18 7.63 -11.92 -12.95
N THR A 19 8.05 -12.99 -12.28
CA THR A 19 7.58 -13.32 -10.93
C THR A 19 8.73 -13.42 -9.95
N PHE A 20 8.53 -12.91 -8.74
CA PHE A 20 9.38 -13.10 -7.58
C PHE A 20 8.59 -13.90 -6.54
N HIS A 21 9.10 -15.06 -6.11
CA HIS A 21 8.36 -15.93 -5.21
C HIS A 21 8.82 -15.83 -3.77
N ASN A 22 7.86 -15.65 -2.85
CA ASN A 22 8.07 -15.79 -1.42
C ASN A 22 7.61 -17.17 -0.94
N PRO A 23 8.51 -18.14 -0.69
CA PRO A 23 8.11 -19.46 -0.18
C PRO A 23 7.63 -19.40 1.28
N LYS A 24 8.00 -18.36 2.03
CA LYS A 24 7.63 -18.17 3.44
C LYS A 24 6.36 -17.31 3.61
N TRP A 25 5.51 -17.17 2.58
CA TRP A 25 4.35 -16.29 2.58
C TRP A 25 3.38 -16.51 3.76
N LYS A 26 3.23 -17.75 4.25
CA LYS A 26 2.39 -18.06 5.43
C LYS A 26 2.91 -17.49 6.74
N LYS A 27 4.23 -17.26 6.85
CA LYS A 27 4.92 -16.86 8.10
C LYS A 27 5.39 -15.41 8.07
N THR A 28 5.18 -14.70 6.97
CA THR A 28 5.70 -13.34 6.73
C THR A 28 4.62 -12.46 6.14
N ASN A 29 4.80 -11.15 6.24
CA ASN A 29 3.86 -10.17 5.69
C ASN A 29 4.30 -9.69 4.28
N MET A 30 3.52 -8.78 3.71
CA MET A 30 3.68 -8.27 2.34
C MET A 30 5.02 -7.57 2.11
N VAL A 31 5.53 -6.82 3.09
CA VAL A 31 6.82 -6.14 2.94
C VAL A 31 7.98 -7.13 2.86
N TYR A 32 7.94 -8.21 3.63
CA TYR A 32 8.91 -9.29 3.46
C TYR A 32 8.80 -9.95 2.08
N SER A 33 7.58 -10.14 1.59
CA SER A 33 7.35 -10.64 0.23
C SER A 33 8.02 -9.73 -0.81
N LEU A 34 7.91 -8.42 -0.63
CA LEU A 34 8.54 -7.42 -1.50
C LEU A 34 10.07 -7.55 -1.55
N THR A 35 10.74 -8.06 -0.49
CA THR A 35 12.19 -8.30 -0.52
C THR A 35 12.61 -9.30 -1.60
N LYS A 36 11.71 -10.14 -2.10
CA LYS A 36 12.02 -11.08 -3.19
C LYS A 36 12.26 -10.36 -4.53
N ALA A 37 11.76 -9.13 -4.66
CA ALA A 37 11.99 -8.25 -5.80
C ALA A 37 13.23 -7.33 -5.64
N ASN A 38 14.15 -7.63 -4.71
CA ASN A 38 15.34 -6.81 -4.42
C ASN A 38 16.15 -6.43 -5.66
N ALA A 39 16.25 -7.32 -6.65
CA ALA A 39 16.98 -7.04 -7.89
C ALA A 39 16.45 -5.80 -8.61
N TRP A 40 15.13 -5.58 -8.58
CA TRP A 40 14.50 -4.40 -9.17
C TRP A 40 14.50 -3.20 -8.20
N LEU A 41 14.16 -3.43 -6.95
CA LEU A 41 14.03 -2.37 -5.94
C LEU A 41 15.37 -1.70 -5.59
N ASN A 42 16.49 -2.43 -5.73
CA ASN A 42 17.82 -1.87 -5.55
C ASN A 42 18.31 -1.06 -6.76
N LYS A 43 17.66 -1.20 -7.93
CA LYS A 43 18.11 -0.61 -9.19
C LYS A 43 17.18 0.48 -9.71
N TYR A 44 15.87 0.34 -9.55
CA TYR A 44 14.89 1.20 -10.20
C TYR A 44 13.99 1.94 -9.21
N ASN A 45 13.45 3.08 -9.65
CA ASN A 45 12.29 3.67 -9.00
C ASN A 45 11.08 2.78 -9.32
N CYS A 46 10.47 2.20 -8.30
CA CYS A 46 9.36 1.26 -8.47
C CYS A 46 8.05 1.84 -7.92
N ILE A 47 6.95 1.58 -8.62
CA ILE A 47 5.60 1.74 -8.09
C ILE A 47 5.16 0.37 -7.61
N ILE A 48 4.79 0.27 -6.35
CA ILE A 48 4.36 -0.95 -5.68
C ILE A 48 2.85 -0.86 -5.47
N LEU A 49 2.16 -1.98 -5.76
CA LEU A 49 0.73 -2.09 -5.61
C LEU A 49 0.38 -3.36 -4.83
N TYR A 50 -0.62 -3.26 -3.98
CA TYR A 50 -1.26 -4.43 -3.38
C TYR A 50 -1.99 -5.23 -4.46
N GLY A 51 -2.15 -6.53 -4.24
CA GLY A 51 -2.74 -7.43 -5.23
C GLY A 51 -4.26 -7.56 -5.15
N ASP A 52 -4.87 -6.98 -4.13
CA ASP A 52 -6.27 -7.09 -3.76
C ASP A 52 -7.04 -5.75 -3.87
N ILE A 53 -6.49 -4.80 -4.62
CA ILE A 53 -7.09 -3.48 -4.83
C ILE A 53 -7.59 -3.30 -6.27
N LEU A 54 -8.72 -2.61 -6.41
CA LEU A 54 -9.23 -2.08 -7.68
C LEU A 54 -9.12 -0.55 -7.67
N TYR A 55 -8.72 0.03 -8.78
CA TYR A 55 -8.52 1.48 -8.91
C TYR A 55 -8.63 1.90 -10.37
N SER A 56 -8.99 3.16 -10.61
CA SER A 56 -8.99 3.72 -11.97
C SER A 56 -7.56 3.97 -12.46
N PRO A 57 -7.27 3.82 -13.76
CA PRO A 57 -5.91 3.91 -14.32
C PRO A 57 -5.18 5.23 -14.04
N ASP A 58 -5.89 6.31 -13.77
CA ASP A 58 -5.33 7.61 -13.41
C ASP A 58 -4.54 7.60 -12.09
N ALA A 59 -4.82 6.65 -11.18
CA ALA A 59 -4.02 6.44 -9.98
C ALA A 59 -2.54 6.17 -10.32
N ILE A 60 -2.30 5.32 -11.31
CA ILE A 60 -0.93 5.01 -11.76
C ILE A 60 -0.32 6.19 -12.53
N LYS A 61 -1.10 6.90 -13.34
CA LYS A 61 -0.63 8.12 -14.02
C LYS A 61 -0.15 9.18 -13.02
N LEU A 62 -0.88 9.38 -11.91
CA LEU A 62 -0.46 10.28 -10.83
C LEU A 62 0.88 9.86 -10.22
N MET A 63 1.08 8.56 -9.98
CA MET A 63 2.33 8.05 -9.41
C MET A 63 3.50 8.16 -10.39
N ILE A 64 3.28 7.91 -11.68
CA ILE A 64 4.31 8.07 -12.73
C ILE A 64 4.74 9.53 -12.80
N ASN A 65 3.78 10.46 -12.88
CA ASN A 65 4.02 11.89 -13.07
C ASN A 65 4.57 12.59 -11.81
N SER A 66 4.46 11.95 -10.65
CA SER A 66 5.03 12.52 -9.41
C SER A 66 6.55 12.63 -9.50
N ARG A 67 7.07 13.85 -9.29
CA ARG A 67 8.53 14.09 -9.15
C ARG A 67 9.10 13.55 -7.82
N LYS A 68 8.24 13.18 -6.88
CA LYS A 68 8.67 12.65 -5.57
C LYS A 68 9.09 11.19 -5.70
N LYS A 69 10.30 10.89 -5.22
CA LYS A 69 10.90 9.55 -5.28
C LYS A 69 10.40 8.61 -4.20
N PHE A 70 9.74 9.16 -3.15
CA PHE A 70 9.02 8.39 -2.14
C PHE A 70 7.68 9.07 -1.86
N CYS A 71 6.60 8.44 -2.29
CA CYS A 71 5.25 8.94 -2.14
C CYS A 71 4.23 7.80 -2.08
N ILE A 72 3.08 8.08 -1.51
CA ILE A 72 1.95 7.16 -1.39
C ILE A 72 0.66 7.82 -1.86
N LEU A 73 -0.31 7.02 -2.33
CA LEU A 73 -1.65 7.50 -2.62
C LEU A 73 -2.54 7.47 -1.38
N ASN A 74 -3.27 8.54 -1.22
CA ASN A 74 -4.22 8.79 -0.15
C ASN A 74 -5.63 8.90 -0.70
N ASN A 75 -6.51 7.96 -0.39
CA ASN A 75 -7.91 8.05 -0.78
C ASN A 75 -8.65 9.07 0.10
N LYS A 76 -9.10 10.17 -0.50
CA LYS A 76 -9.90 11.20 0.17
C LYS A 76 -11.36 10.81 0.33
N ASN A 77 -11.85 9.89 -0.48
CA ASN A 77 -13.23 9.39 -0.46
C ASN A 77 -13.36 8.06 0.32
N TRP A 78 -12.34 7.71 1.11
CA TRP A 78 -12.24 6.46 1.84
C TRP A 78 -13.47 6.11 2.66
N LEU A 79 -14.11 7.08 3.32
CA LEU A 79 -15.27 6.83 4.19
C LEU A 79 -16.46 6.26 3.40
N LYS A 80 -16.66 6.69 2.14
CA LYS A 80 -17.70 6.13 1.28
C LYS A 80 -17.43 4.65 0.97
N CYS A 81 -16.17 4.28 0.78
CA CYS A 81 -15.74 2.90 0.56
C CYS A 81 -15.94 2.05 1.84
N TRP A 82 -15.47 2.54 2.99
CA TRP A 82 -15.58 1.85 4.28
C TRP A 82 -17.01 1.59 4.72
N LYS A 83 -17.92 2.56 4.54
CA LYS A 83 -19.34 2.39 4.82
C LYS A 83 -20.02 1.28 4.00
N LYS A 84 -19.48 0.94 2.83
CA LYS A 84 -19.97 -0.20 2.05
C LYS A 84 -19.45 -1.55 2.56
N ARG A 85 -18.23 -1.56 3.08
CA ARG A 85 -17.54 -2.78 3.56
C ARG A 85 -17.93 -3.14 4.97
N PHE A 86 -17.93 -2.19 5.89
CA PHE A 86 -18.03 -2.37 7.33
C PHE A 86 -19.30 -1.74 7.89
N ALA A 87 -19.99 -2.48 8.79
CA ALA A 87 -21.12 -1.94 9.55
C ALA A 87 -20.66 -0.81 10.50
N LYS A 88 -19.46 -0.97 11.07
CA LYS A 88 -18.78 0.02 11.91
C LYS A 88 -17.43 0.39 11.30
N PRO A 89 -17.33 1.48 10.55
CA PRO A 89 -16.10 1.86 9.85
C PRO A 89 -14.86 2.00 10.73
N LEU A 90 -15.02 2.27 12.04
CA LEU A 90 -13.90 2.41 12.98
C LEU A 90 -13.17 1.08 13.30
N GLU A 91 -13.77 -0.08 13.02
CA GLU A 91 -13.18 -1.37 13.36
C GLU A 91 -11.90 -1.67 12.57
N ASP A 92 -11.74 -1.07 11.40
CA ASP A 92 -10.62 -1.31 10.48
C ASP A 92 -9.98 -0.01 9.99
N LEU A 93 -9.85 0.97 10.86
CA LEU A 93 -9.27 2.26 10.50
C LEU A 93 -7.93 2.49 11.15
N GLU A 94 -6.99 2.93 10.32
CA GLU A 94 -5.66 3.36 10.74
C GLU A 94 -5.52 4.88 10.68
N SER A 95 -4.65 5.40 11.55
CA SER A 95 -4.28 6.81 11.52
C SER A 95 -3.64 7.19 10.18
N TYR A 96 -3.95 8.39 9.72
CA TYR A 96 -3.34 8.98 8.54
C TYR A 96 -3.20 10.48 8.73
N LYS A 97 -1.99 10.93 9.11
CA LYS A 97 -1.70 12.35 9.40
C LYS A 97 -0.63 12.87 8.46
N VAL A 98 -0.80 14.10 8.05
CA VAL A 98 0.13 14.82 7.17
C VAL A 98 0.37 16.23 7.69
N ASP A 99 1.55 16.77 7.43
CA ASP A 99 1.88 18.17 7.66
C ASP A 99 1.24 19.10 6.61
N ASN A 100 1.44 20.41 6.76
CA ASN A 100 0.93 21.43 5.83
C ASN A 100 1.50 21.30 4.42
N LYS A 101 2.66 20.65 4.26
CA LYS A 101 3.28 20.35 2.97
C LYS A 101 2.90 18.96 2.43
N LYS A 102 1.91 18.30 3.07
CA LYS A 102 1.44 16.95 2.72
C LYS A 102 2.52 15.87 2.79
N PHE A 103 3.47 15.97 3.71
CA PHE A 103 4.31 14.84 4.07
C PHE A 103 3.67 14.08 5.23
N LEU A 104 3.78 12.75 5.20
CA LEU A 104 3.30 11.90 6.28
C LEU A 104 4.03 12.21 7.58
N THR A 105 3.25 12.37 8.64
CA THR A 105 3.73 12.51 10.03
C THR A 105 3.37 11.30 10.86
N GLU A 106 2.28 10.61 10.53
CA GLU A 106 1.85 9.38 11.19
C GLU A 106 1.00 8.53 10.25
N ILE A 107 1.12 7.20 10.34
CA ILE A 107 0.29 6.22 9.61
C ILE A 107 0.28 4.89 10.37
N GLY A 108 -0.81 4.12 10.27
CA GLY A 108 -0.85 2.73 10.70
C GLY A 108 -1.13 2.48 12.18
N LYS A 109 -1.53 3.49 12.94
CA LYS A 109 -2.00 3.31 14.31
C LYS A 109 -3.53 3.19 14.34
N ARG A 110 -4.06 2.42 15.27
CA ARG A 110 -5.52 2.36 15.47
C ARG A 110 -6.06 3.72 15.87
N GLU A 111 -7.19 4.09 15.32
CA GLU A 111 -7.91 5.33 15.61
C GLU A 111 -9.32 5.06 16.11
N ASN A 112 -9.72 5.84 17.13
CA ASN A 112 -11.03 5.71 17.75
C ASN A 112 -12.01 6.81 17.31
N SER A 113 -11.59 7.73 16.43
CA SER A 113 -12.41 8.83 15.95
C SER A 113 -12.21 9.08 14.45
N LEU A 114 -13.33 9.14 13.72
CA LEU A 114 -13.35 9.49 12.30
C LEU A 114 -12.79 10.91 12.03
N LYS A 115 -12.88 11.81 13.00
CA LYS A 115 -12.43 13.22 12.88
C LYS A 115 -10.92 13.33 12.65
N ASN A 116 -10.16 12.35 13.14
CA ASN A 116 -8.69 12.34 13.08
C ASN A 116 -8.16 11.73 11.78
N ILE A 117 -9.02 11.13 10.96
CA ILE A 117 -8.61 10.41 9.76
C ILE A 117 -8.85 11.28 8.53
N LYS A 118 -7.78 11.86 7.99
CA LYS A 118 -7.85 12.75 6.82
C LYS A 118 -7.73 12.02 5.48
N GLY A 119 -7.69 10.70 5.49
CA GLY A 119 -7.61 9.83 4.32
C GLY A 119 -7.20 8.42 4.70
N GLN A 120 -7.07 7.54 3.70
CA GLN A 120 -6.59 6.17 3.89
C GLN A 120 -5.54 5.81 2.85
N PHE A 121 -4.53 5.04 3.26
CA PHE A 121 -3.54 4.50 2.35
C PHE A 121 -4.21 3.52 1.38
N MET A 122 -3.89 3.66 0.11
CA MET A 122 -4.54 2.89 -0.96
C MET A 122 -3.83 1.58 -1.32
N GLY A 123 -2.77 1.19 -0.59
CA GLY A 123 -1.93 0.08 -1.02
C GLY A 123 -1.06 0.40 -2.25
N ILE A 124 -0.89 1.69 -2.59
CA ILE A 124 -0.09 2.15 -3.74
C ILE A 124 0.97 3.13 -3.27
N PHE A 125 2.24 2.79 -3.51
CA PHE A 125 3.36 3.69 -3.19
C PHE A 125 4.49 3.60 -4.21
N LYS A 126 5.23 4.70 -4.35
CA LYS A 126 6.45 4.81 -5.18
C LYS A 126 7.65 4.92 -4.27
N ILE A 127 8.70 4.18 -4.59
CA ILE A 127 9.93 4.16 -3.82
C ILE A 127 11.15 4.09 -4.73
N ASN A 128 12.23 4.76 -4.36
CA ASN A 128 13.53 4.68 -5.04
C ASN A 128 14.47 3.73 -4.28
N PRO A 129 15.61 3.34 -4.88
CA PRO A 129 16.57 2.43 -4.25
C PRO A 129 17.08 2.88 -2.88
N ILE A 130 17.31 4.18 -2.68
CA ILE A 130 17.80 4.72 -1.41
C ILE A 130 16.77 4.49 -0.30
N ASN A 131 15.51 4.84 -0.54
CA ASN A 131 14.45 4.64 0.44
C ASN A 131 14.10 3.15 0.63
N TRP A 132 14.25 2.34 -0.42
CA TRP A 132 14.11 0.89 -0.30
C TRP A 132 15.16 0.29 0.66
N LYS A 133 16.43 0.73 0.58
CA LYS A 133 17.47 0.31 1.53
C LYS A 133 17.10 0.64 2.98
N LYS A 134 16.58 1.84 3.23
CA LYS A 134 16.08 2.26 4.55
C LYS A 134 14.90 1.37 5.01
N MET A 135 13.94 1.13 4.13
CA MET A 135 12.78 0.29 4.41
C MET A 135 13.18 -1.14 4.76
N LYS A 136 14.12 -1.72 4.02
CA LYS A 136 14.67 -3.04 4.30
C LYS A 136 15.44 -3.10 5.62
N PHE A 137 16.19 -2.07 5.96
CA PHE A 137 16.90 -1.96 7.23
C PHE A 137 15.92 -1.97 8.42
N GLU A 138 14.85 -1.17 8.36
CA GLU A 138 13.80 -1.17 9.39
C GLU A 138 13.09 -2.52 9.46
N LEU A 139 12.79 -3.17 8.33
CA LEU A 139 12.19 -4.50 8.31
C LEU A 139 13.08 -5.55 9.01
N ASN A 140 14.39 -5.48 8.81
CA ASN A 140 15.32 -6.43 9.45
C ASN A 140 15.42 -6.23 10.98
N LYS A 141 15.20 -5.01 11.47
CA LYS A 141 15.15 -4.70 12.91
C LYS A 141 13.84 -5.14 13.56
N ASN A 142 12.78 -5.22 12.77
CA ASN A 142 11.45 -5.54 13.23
C ASN A 142 11.04 -6.96 12.84
N ASN A 143 9.88 -7.38 13.29
CA ASN A 143 9.33 -8.67 12.91
C ASN A 143 8.94 -8.69 11.42
N TYR A 144 9.27 -9.76 10.69
CA TYR A 144 8.84 -9.98 9.30
C TYR A 144 7.31 -10.07 9.10
N LYS A 145 6.55 -9.99 10.18
CA LYS A 145 5.08 -9.83 10.18
C LYS A 145 4.63 -8.37 10.22
N THR A 146 5.56 -7.41 10.37
CA THR A 146 5.25 -5.97 10.37
C THR A 146 4.50 -5.59 9.09
N SER A 147 3.40 -4.85 9.23
CA SER A 147 2.62 -4.35 8.11
C SER A 147 3.36 -3.26 7.34
N THR A 148 2.86 -2.90 6.16
CA THR A 148 3.44 -1.80 5.38
C THR A 148 3.27 -0.47 6.11
N THR A 149 2.11 -0.22 6.68
CA THR A 149 1.79 1.05 7.37
C THR A 149 2.62 1.22 8.63
N GLU A 150 2.77 0.17 9.44
CA GLU A 150 3.70 0.18 10.58
C GLU A 150 5.14 0.48 10.14
N LEU A 151 5.61 -0.17 9.06
CA LEU A 151 6.96 0.05 8.58
C LEU A 151 7.17 1.46 8.02
N LEU A 152 6.16 2.02 7.33
CA LEU A 152 6.20 3.43 6.91
C LEU A 152 6.28 4.36 8.11
N ASN A 153 5.55 4.06 9.20
CA ASN A 153 5.60 4.84 10.44
C ASN A 153 6.97 4.73 11.12
N HIS A 154 7.60 3.55 11.15
CA HIS A 154 9.00 3.40 11.62
C HIS A 154 9.98 4.22 10.77
N LEU A 155 9.81 4.23 9.45
CA LEU A 155 10.65 5.05 8.55
C LEU A 155 10.53 6.55 8.85
N ILE A 156 9.32 7.04 9.13
CA ILE A 156 9.09 8.43 9.48
C ILE A 156 9.78 8.77 10.80
N ASN A 157 9.61 7.94 11.82
CA ASN A 157 10.08 8.23 13.17
C ASN A 157 11.59 8.00 13.33
N ASN A 158 12.10 6.85 12.85
CA ASN A 158 13.47 6.41 13.09
C ASN A 158 14.45 6.92 12.02
N GLN A 159 14.02 6.95 10.74
CA GLN A 159 14.87 7.31 9.60
C GLN A 159 14.61 8.71 9.06
N LYS A 160 13.69 9.47 9.69
CA LYS A 160 13.26 10.80 9.25
C LYS A 160 12.90 10.86 7.76
N ALA A 161 12.29 9.77 7.26
CA ALA A 161 11.92 9.66 5.87
C ALA A 161 10.81 10.64 5.50
N LYS A 162 11.03 11.43 4.45
CA LYS A 162 10.00 12.35 3.92
C LYS A 162 9.16 11.64 2.87
N ILE A 163 7.99 11.13 3.29
CA ILE A 163 7.06 10.41 2.43
C ILE A 163 5.94 11.36 2.01
N LYS A 164 5.84 11.66 0.71
CA LYS A 164 4.80 12.56 0.19
C LYS A 164 3.47 11.83 0.08
N SER A 165 2.42 12.39 0.66
CA SER A 165 1.04 11.99 0.41
C SER A 165 0.53 12.68 -0.86
N ILE A 166 -0.07 11.90 -1.76
CA ILE A 166 -0.74 12.38 -2.98
C ILE A 166 -2.22 12.05 -2.85
N ASP A 167 -3.04 13.08 -2.83
CA ASP A 167 -4.50 12.92 -2.69
C ASP A 167 -5.09 12.33 -3.96
N TYR A 168 -5.99 11.36 -3.78
CA TYR A 168 -6.75 10.69 -4.82
C TYR A 168 -8.23 10.70 -4.47
N LYS A 169 -9.10 10.91 -5.46
CA LYS A 169 -10.55 11.05 -5.25
C LYS A 169 -11.40 10.11 -6.11
N ASN A 170 -10.80 9.49 -7.14
CA ASN A 170 -11.53 8.62 -8.05
C ASN A 170 -11.70 7.21 -7.48
N TYR A 171 -12.20 6.28 -8.28
CA TYR A 171 -12.53 4.94 -7.82
C TYR A 171 -11.32 4.20 -7.26
N TRP A 172 -11.48 3.69 -6.06
CA TRP A 172 -10.59 2.75 -5.39
C TRP A 172 -11.40 1.86 -4.46
N PHE A 173 -11.07 0.59 -4.42
CA PHE A 173 -11.72 -0.39 -3.55
C PHE A 173 -10.73 -1.50 -3.20
N GLU A 174 -10.79 -2.02 -1.96
CA GLU A 174 -9.98 -3.12 -1.46
C GLU A 174 -10.87 -4.36 -1.25
N ILE A 175 -10.37 -5.53 -1.62
CA ILE A 175 -11.12 -6.79 -1.62
C ILE A 175 -10.45 -7.76 -0.65
N ASP A 176 -10.89 -7.78 0.62
CA ASP A 176 -10.40 -8.69 1.64
C ASP A 176 -11.32 -9.91 1.83
N SER A 177 -12.58 -9.78 1.42
CA SER A 177 -13.61 -10.80 1.61
C SER A 177 -14.41 -11.06 0.35
N TYR A 178 -15.17 -12.17 0.36
CA TYR A 178 -16.12 -12.45 -0.71
C TYR A 178 -17.25 -11.42 -0.78
N LYS A 179 -17.61 -10.81 0.34
CA LYS A 179 -18.56 -9.68 0.40
C LYS A 179 -18.00 -8.49 -0.38
N ASP A 180 -16.73 -8.13 -0.14
CA ASP A 180 -16.07 -7.02 -0.85
C ASP A 180 -16.01 -7.29 -2.35
N PHE A 181 -15.69 -8.53 -2.74
CA PHE A 181 -15.70 -8.93 -4.16
C PHE A 181 -17.07 -8.70 -4.81
N LYS A 182 -18.19 -9.07 -4.13
CA LYS A 182 -19.54 -8.83 -4.66
C LYS A 182 -19.83 -7.35 -4.82
N ILE A 183 -19.44 -6.52 -3.85
CA ILE A 183 -19.61 -5.07 -3.90
C ILE A 183 -18.79 -4.49 -5.06
N ALA A 184 -17.52 -4.86 -5.13
CA ALA A 184 -16.61 -4.38 -6.17
C ALA A 184 -17.11 -4.73 -7.58
N LYS A 185 -17.59 -5.96 -7.79
CA LYS A 185 -18.15 -6.41 -9.08
C LYS A 185 -19.38 -5.58 -9.52
N LYS A 186 -20.18 -5.09 -8.55
CA LYS A 186 -21.34 -4.23 -8.83
C LYS A 186 -20.93 -2.80 -9.15
N ASP A 187 -19.95 -2.27 -8.44
CA ASP A 187 -19.55 -0.86 -8.49
C ASP A 187 -18.52 -0.55 -9.57
N PHE A 188 -17.65 -1.51 -9.90
CA PHE A 188 -16.63 -1.36 -10.94
C PHE A 188 -17.28 -1.63 -12.29
N LYS A 189 -17.76 -0.58 -12.93
CA LYS A 189 -18.12 -0.58 -14.35
C LYS A 189 -16.85 -0.22 -15.12
N GLU A 190 -16.46 -1.08 -16.04
CA GLU A 190 -15.35 -0.84 -16.99
C GLU A 190 -15.59 0.41 -17.82
#